data_2fd24f02235e03e75196ce3f2ae843b0
#
_entry.id   2fd24f02235e03e75196ce3f2ae843b0
#
_cell.length_a   1.000
_cell.length_b   1.000
_cell.length_c   1.000
_cell.angle_alpha   90.00
_cell.angle_beta   90.00
_cell.angle_gamma   90.00
#
_symmetry.space_group_name_H-M   'P 1'
#
loop_
_entity.id
_entity.type
_entity.pdbx_description
1 polymer ?
#
loop_
_entity_poly.entity_id
_entity_poly.type
_entity_poly.pdbx_seq_one_letter_code
_entity_poly.pdbx_strand_id
1 'polypeptide(L)'
;MRKFGLYFLGVAFVIFFLWIISLTIPESTRIAKRIYFDNSRKDILDYDGKYEIPPNVIKYCKIKKKILVKWNPNYPIPAIYDKYDYGYSDNNNIIMYWVIDLDAEKQIGPMDSISFYNYCRNKGILNSKNRCNFCNKEF
;
A
#
# COMPACT_ATOMS: atom_id res chain seq x y z
N MET A 1 8.31 -45.62 -29.56
CA MET A 1 7.89 -44.21 -29.82
C MET A 1 6.73 -43.68 -28.92
N ARG A 2 5.77 -44.50 -28.45
CA ARG A 2 4.63 -44.04 -27.62
C ARG A 2 5.00 -43.48 -26.23
N LYS A 3 6.07 -43.93 -25.60
CA LYS A 3 6.45 -43.50 -24.25
C LYS A 3 7.03 -42.07 -24.21
N PHE A 4 7.73 -41.62 -25.25
CA PHE A 4 8.28 -40.27 -25.35
C PHE A 4 7.21 -39.17 -25.41
N GLY A 5 6.09 -39.43 -26.11
CA GLY A 5 4.99 -38.49 -26.20
C GLY A 5 4.29 -38.21 -24.83
N LEU A 6 4.20 -39.25 -24.01
CA LEU A 6 3.56 -39.13 -22.70
C LEU A 6 4.39 -38.27 -21.71
N TYR A 7 5.73 -38.39 -21.76
CA TYR A 7 6.63 -37.56 -20.94
C TYR A 7 6.60 -36.10 -21.40
N PHE A 8 6.55 -35.85 -22.70
CA PHE A 8 6.49 -34.48 -23.22
C PHE A 8 5.18 -33.80 -22.85
N LEU A 9 4.05 -34.50 -22.91
CA LEU A 9 2.74 -33.99 -22.43
C LEU A 9 2.74 -33.68 -20.94
N GLY A 10 3.35 -34.52 -20.11
CA GLY A 10 3.46 -34.33 -18.69
C GLY A 10 4.29 -33.07 -18.31
N VAL A 11 5.43 -32.89 -18.99
CA VAL A 11 6.29 -31.70 -18.76
C VAL A 11 5.58 -30.42 -19.22
N ALA A 12 4.92 -30.43 -20.38
CA ALA A 12 4.17 -29.29 -20.88
C ALA A 12 3.02 -28.90 -19.90
N PHE A 13 2.34 -29.90 -19.34
CA PHE A 13 1.27 -29.66 -18.36
C PHE A 13 1.80 -29.04 -17.05
N VAL A 14 2.95 -29.50 -16.55
CA VAL A 14 3.58 -28.94 -15.35
C VAL A 14 4.01 -27.49 -15.60
N ILE A 15 4.63 -27.19 -16.74
CA ILE A 15 5.03 -25.81 -17.10
C ILE A 15 3.81 -24.90 -17.20
N PHE A 16 2.74 -25.36 -17.83
CA PHE A 16 1.48 -24.62 -17.95
C PHE A 16 0.84 -24.34 -16.58
N PHE A 17 0.85 -25.34 -15.69
CA PHE A 17 0.33 -25.18 -14.33
C PHE A 17 1.17 -24.19 -13.49
N LEU A 18 2.49 -24.26 -13.59
CA LEU A 18 3.38 -23.30 -12.93
C LEU A 18 3.19 -21.89 -13.48
N TRP A 19 2.94 -21.75 -14.78
CA TRP A 19 2.63 -20.47 -15.41
C TRP A 19 1.31 -19.89 -14.90
N ILE A 20 0.25 -20.69 -14.81
CA ILE A 20 -1.04 -20.26 -14.22
C ILE A 20 -0.85 -19.85 -12.75
N ILE A 21 -0.13 -20.62 -11.95
CA ILE A 21 0.14 -20.29 -10.55
C ILE A 21 0.88 -18.96 -10.45
N SER A 22 1.86 -18.70 -11.32
CA SER A 22 2.59 -17.42 -11.30
C SER A 22 1.71 -16.22 -11.64
N LEU A 23 0.66 -16.39 -12.43
CA LEU A 23 -0.31 -15.33 -12.75
C LEU A 23 -1.31 -15.08 -11.61
N THR A 24 -1.49 -16.05 -10.72
CA THR A 24 -2.48 -15.96 -9.63
C THR A 24 -1.86 -15.53 -8.30
N ILE A 25 -0.53 -15.45 -8.18
CA ILE A 25 0.12 -14.93 -6.98
C ILE A 25 -0.09 -13.42 -6.93
N PRO A 26 -0.86 -12.90 -5.96
CA PRO A 26 -1.05 -11.46 -5.84
C PRO A 26 0.30 -10.80 -5.56
N GLU A 27 0.63 -9.78 -6.34
CA GLU A 27 1.83 -8.95 -6.15
C GLU A 27 1.68 -8.07 -4.88
N SER A 28 1.45 -8.70 -3.74
CA SER A 28 1.29 -7.98 -2.48
C SER A 28 2.56 -8.06 -1.64
N THR A 29 2.99 -6.92 -1.13
CA THR A 29 4.13 -6.82 -0.22
C THR A 29 3.65 -6.66 1.22
N ARG A 30 4.04 -7.60 2.09
CA ARG A 30 3.72 -7.53 3.51
C ARG A 30 4.49 -6.40 4.19
N ILE A 31 3.78 -5.42 4.76
CA ILE A 31 4.36 -4.29 5.49
C ILE A 31 4.48 -4.60 6.99
N ALA A 32 3.43 -5.19 7.56
CA ALA A 32 3.35 -5.58 8.95
C ALA A 32 2.57 -6.89 9.10
N LYS A 33 2.37 -7.38 10.32
CA LYS A 33 1.82 -8.73 10.60
C LYS A 33 0.60 -9.11 9.76
N ARG A 34 -0.32 -8.17 9.50
CA ARG A 34 -1.55 -8.41 8.73
C ARG A 34 -1.82 -7.34 7.68
N ILE A 35 -0.88 -6.40 7.51
CA ILE A 35 -1.01 -5.26 6.61
C ILE A 35 -0.16 -5.49 5.39
N TYR A 36 -0.78 -5.34 4.23
CA TYR A 36 -0.19 -5.61 2.92
C TYR A 36 -0.36 -4.40 2.02
N PHE A 37 0.65 -4.17 1.19
CA PHE A 37 0.57 -3.25 0.08
C PHE A 37 0.32 -4.06 -1.19
N ASP A 38 -0.77 -3.76 -1.88
CA ASP A 38 -1.09 -4.34 -3.18
C ASP A 38 -0.39 -3.51 -4.27
N ASN A 39 0.57 -4.13 -4.96
CA ASN A 39 1.34 -3.45 -6.00
C ASN A 39 0.51 -3.14 -7.25
N SER A 40 -0.54 -3.90 -7.53
CA SER A 40 -1.40 -3.70 -8.71
C SER A 40 -2.39 -2.58 -8.49
N ARG A 41 -3.05 -2.55 -7.33
CA ARG A 41 -4.04 -1.53 -6.97
C ARG A 41 -3.44 -0.30 -6.31
N LYS A 42 -2.20 -0.39 -5.84
CA LYS A 42 -1.52 0.67 -5.09
C LYS A 42 -2.29 1.09 -3.84
N ASP A 43 -2.90 0.14 -3.15
CA ASP A 43 -3.61 0.35 -1.89
C ASP A 43 -2.92 -0.35 -0.71
N ILE A 44 -3.36 -0.03 0.51
CA ILE A 44 -2.90 -0.72 1.72
C ILE A 44 -4.12 -1.30 2.41
N LEU A 45 -4.09 -2.60 2.63
CA LEU A 45 -5.17 -3.36 3.22
C LEU A 45 -4.71 -4.13 4.44
N ASP A 46 -5.59 -4.24 5.42
CA ASP A 46 -5.48 -5.17 6.54
C ASP A 46 -6.47 -6.33 6.32
N TYR A 47 -6.02 -7.56 6.47
CA TYR A 47 -6.90 -8.73 6.34
C TYR A 47 -8.11 -8.71 7.28
N ASP A 48 -7.97 -8.07 8.43
CA ASP A 48 -9.08 -7.95 9.39
C ASP A 48 -10.01 -6.75 9.06
N GLY A 49 -9.72 -6.00 8.00
CA GLY A 49 -10.50 -4.82 7.59
C GLY A 49 -10.40 -3.64 8.57
N LYS A 50 -9.43 -3.68 9.51
CA LYS A 50 -9.24 -2.63 10.51
C LYS A 50 -8.61 -1.37 9.92
N TYR A 51 -7.70 -1.56 8.98
CA TYR A 51 -6.99 -0.48 8.30
C TYR A 51 -7.18 -0.62 6.79
N GLU A 52 -7.48 0.48 6.16
CA GLU A 52 -7.69 0.53 4.72
C GLU A 52 -7.27 1.90 4.20
N ILE A 53 -6.28 1.93 3.31
CA ILE A 53 -5.89 3.14 2.60
C ILE A 53 -6.25 2.95 1.13
N PRO A 54 -7.07 3.86 0.58
CA PRO A 54 -7.55 3.73 -0.80
C PRO A 54 -6.44 3.66 -1.84
N PRO A 55 -6.72 3.22 -3.07
CA PRO A 55 -5.77 3.20 -4.17
C PRO A 55 -5.05 4.53 -4.39
N ASN A 56 -3.91 4.49 -5.08
CA ASN A 56 -2.97 5.58 -5.34
C ASN A 56 -2.02 5.95 -4.20
N VAL A 57 -1.66 4.98 -3.41
CA VAL A 57 -0.49 5.11 -2.55
C VAL A 57 0.75 5.34 -3.43
N ILE A 58 1.35 6.51 -3.29
CA ILE A 58 2.58 6.88 -4.00
C ILE A 58 3.79 6.22 -3.33
N LYS A 59 3.79 6.25 -2.00
CA LYS A 59 4.89 5.73 -1.21
C LYS A 59 4.43 5.41 0.21
N TYR A 60 5.00 4.40 0.80
CA TYR A 60 4.83 4.12 2.21
C TYR A 60 6.18 3.86 2.88
N CYS A 61 6.21 3.99 4.21
CA CYS A 61 7.39 3.71 5.00
C CYS A 61 7.00 3.26 6.39
N LYS A 62 7.66 2.21 6.88
CA LYS A 62 7.48 1.74 8.24
C LYS A 62 8.59 2.26 9.15
N ILE A 63 8.21 3.00 10.18
CA ILE A 63 9.11 3.48 11.22
C ILE A 63 8.65 2.91 12.56
N LYS A 64 9.43 2.01 13.14
CA LYS A 64 9.06 1.30 14.36
C LYS A 64 7.70 0.63 14.18
N LYS A 65 6.70 1.08 14.92
CA LYS A 65 5.33 0.58 14.88
C LYS A 65 4.34 1.53 14.21
N LYS A 66 4.84 2.40 13.34
CA LYS A 66 4.01 3.30 12.53
C LYS A 66 4.28 3.08 11.05
N ILE A 67 3.21 3.06 10.26
CA ILE A 67 3.28 3.05 8.81
C ILE A 67 2.84 4.43 8.35
N LEU A 68 3.74 5.13 7.69
CA LEU A 68 3.49 6.45 7.12
C LEU A 68 3.20 6.26 5.63
N VAL A 69 2.18 6.93 5.12
CA VAL A 69 1.73 6.74 3.75
C VAL A 69 1.55 8.09 3.07
N LYS A 70 2.14 8.25 1.89
CA LYS A 70 1.93 9.35 0.96
C LYS A 70 0.94 8.90 -0.10
N TRP A 71 -0.15 9.61 -0.27
CA TRP A 71 -1.28 9.22 -1.08
C TRP A 71 -1.75 10.36 -1.98
N ASN A 72 -2.22 10.03 -3.19
CA ASN A 72 -2.79 10.99 -4.12
C ASN A 72 -4.30 10.71 -4.28
N PRO A 73 -5.19 11.60 -3.81
CA PRO A 73 -6.65 11.40 -3.93
C PRO A 73 -7.21 11.62 -5.34
N ASN A 74 -6.43 12.17 -6.27
CA ASN A 74 -6.90 12.63 -7.59
C ASN A 74 -7.17 11.51 -8.61
N TYR A 75 -7.33 10.28 -8.16
CA TYR A 75 -7.64 9.18 -9.04
C TYR A 75 -9.10 8.75 -8.83
N PRO A 76 -9.83 8.32 -9.86
CA PRO A 76 -11.16 7.80 -9.66
C PRO A 76 -11.10 6.64 -8.65
N ILE A 77 -11.49 6.95 -7.44
CA ILE A 77 -11.57 5.96 -6.38
C ILE A 77 -12.74 5.05 -6.75
N PRO A 78 -12.54 3.72 -6.83
CA PRO A 78 -13.65 2.80 -7.08
C PRO A 78 -14.79 3.01 -6.09
N ALA A 79 -16.05 2.83 -6.52
CA ALA A 79 -17.25 3.06 -5.70
C ALA A 79 -17.25 2.33 -4.35
N ILE A 80 -16.50 1.23 -4.22
CA ILE A 80 -16.34 0.53 -2.92
C ILE A 80 -15.67 1.40 -1.84
N TYR A 81 -15.03 2.51 -2.24
CA TYR A 81 -14.40 3.48 -1.35
C TYR A 81 -15.18 4.76 -1.18
N ASP A 82 -16.47 4.81 -1.58
CA ASP A 82 -17.33 6.01 -1.46
C ASP A 82 -17.39 6.57 -0.04
N LYS A 83 -17.15 5.72 0.97
CA LYS A 83 -16.99 6.15 2.37
C LYS A 83 -15.86 7.15 2.59
N TYR A 84 -14.98 7.31 1.61
CA TYR A 84 -13.84 8.22 1.61
C TYR A 84 -14.04 9.39 0.65
N ASP A 85 -15.29 9.78 0.39
CA ASP A 85 -15.58 11.03 -0.32
C ASP A 85 -15.13 12.22 0.53
N TYR A 86 -13.95 12.69 0.22
CA TYR A 86 -13.33 13.83 0.90
C TYR A 86 -13.65 15.16 0.22
N GLY A 87 -14.56 15.20 -0.74
CA GLY A 87 -14.94 16.41 -1.47
C GLY A 87 -13.78 17.06 -2.22
N TYR A 88 -12.80 16.29 -2.63
CA TYR A 88 -11.65 16.81 -3.37
C TYR A 88 -12.06 17.20 -4.78
N SER A 89 -12.03 18.49 -5.06
CA SER A 89 -12.17 19.01 -6.41
C SER A 89 -10.96 18.62 -7.28
N ASP A 90 -11.19 18.65 -8.61
CA ASP A 90 -10.28 18.25 -9.70
C ASP A 90 -8.88 18.90 -9.74
N ASN A 91 -8.36 19.41 -8.66
CA ASN A 91 -7.03 19.99 -8.58
C ASN A 91 -5.94 18.91 -8.59
N ASN A 92 -5.29 18.80 -9.72
CA ASN A 92 -4.45 17.70 -10.19
C ASN A 92 -3.17 17.37 -9.41
N ASN A 93 -2.91 17.89 -8.22
CA ASN A 93 -1.66 17.63 -7.49
C ASN A 93 -1.79 17.64 -5.96
N ILE A 94 -2.96 17.33 -5.43
CA ILE A 94 -3.10 17.25 -3.97
C ILE A 94 -2.41 15.98 -3.46
N ILE A 95 -1.45 16.16 -2.58
CA ILE A 95 -0.80 15.07 -1.87
C ILE A 95 -1.30 15.07 -0.43
N MET A 96 -1.80 13.92 0.00
CA MET A 96 -2.29 13.70 1.35
C MET A 96 -1.48 12.60 2.04
N TYR A 97 -1.59 12.54 3.34
CA TYR A 97 -0.81 11.62 4.15
C TYR A 97 -1.70 10.86 5.14
N TRP A 98 -1.33 9.60 5.35
CA TRP A 98 -1.97 8.74 6.34
C TRP A 98 -0.92 8.19 7.31
N VAL A 99 -1.36 7.87 8.50
CA VAL A 99 -0.56 7.15 9.48
C VAL A 99 -1.38 5.99 10.03
N ILE A 100 -0.81 4.79 9.98
CA ILE A 100 -1.31 3.64 10.72
C ILE A 100 -0.41 3.48 11.93
N ASP A 101 -0.96 3.73 13.11
CA ASP A 101 -0.28 3.55 14.40
C ASP A 101 -0.63 2.17 14.93
N LEU A 102 0.33 1.23 14.87
CA LEU A 102 0.15 -0.16 15.27
C LEU A 102 0.09 -0.34 16.79
N ASP A 103 0.64 0.60 17.57
CA ASP A 103 0.57 0.57 19.04
C ASP A 103 -0.78 1.07 19.53
N ALA A 104 -1.23 2.20 18.99
CA ALA A 104 -2.52 2.79 19.32
C ALA A 104 -3.68 2.12 18.58
N GLU A 105 -3.37 1.17 17.69
CA GLU A 105 -4.34 0.49 16.83
C GLU A 105 -5.27 1.46 16.08
N LYS A 106 -4.71 2.54 15.55
CA LYS A 106 -5.46 3.65 14.98
C LYS A 106 -4.94 4.04 13.60
N GLN A 107 -5.87 4.29 12.69
CA GLN A 107 -5.61 4.97 11.41
C GLN A 107 -5.92 6.45 11.56
N ILE A 108 -5.01 7.31 11.10
CA ILE A 108 -5.09 8.77 11.19
C ILE A 108 -4.86 9.34 9.81
N GLY A 109 -5.73 10.21 9.39
CA GLY A 109 -5.71 10.85 8.07
C GLY A 109 -7.08 10.78 7.37
N PRO A 110 -7.15 11.27 6.13
CA PRO A 110 -6.04 11.93 5.42
C PRO A 110 -5.67 13.27 6.04
N MET A 111 -4.38 13.63 5.96
CA MET A 111 -3.83 14.88 6.45
C MET A 111 -3.13 15.61 5.30
N ASP A 112 -3.18 16.94 5.31
CA ASP A 112 -2.30 17.75 4.47
C ASP A 112 -0.84 17.66 4.94
N SER A 113 0.08 18.22 4.14
CA SER A 113 1.51 18.16 4.42
C SER A 113 1.90 18.86 5.73
N ILE A 114 1.24 19.95 6.08
CA ILE A 114 1.53 20.73 7.29
C ILE A 114 1.11 19.95 8.55
N SER A 115 -0.11 19.44 8.55
CA SER A 115 -0.67 18.61 9.62
C SER A 115 0.14 17.34 9.82
N PHE A 116 0.54 16.69 8.73
CA PHE A 116 1.39 15.49 8.77
C PHE A 116 2.78 15.80 9.34
N TYR A 117 3.41 16.90 8.90
CA TYR A 117 4.71 17.33 9.43
C TYR A 117 4.64 17.60 10.94
N ASN A 118 3.61 18.33 11.38
CA ASN A 118 3.40 18.60 12.81
C ASN A 118 3.17 17.31 13.61
N TYR A 119 2.43 16.36 13.05
CA TYR A 119 2.27 15.03 13.64
C TYR A 119 3.61 14.32 13.80
N CYS A 120 4.41 14.26 12.74
CA CYS A 120 5.72 13.61 12.75
C CYS A 120 6.68 14.27 13.75
N ARG A 121 6.67 15.61 13.84
CA ARG A 121 7.44 16.38 14.81
C ARG A 121 7.03 16.05 16.24
N ASN A 122 5.74 16.10 16.54
CA ASN A 122 5.21 15.85 17.89
C ASN A 122 5.44 14.40 18.35
N LYS A 123 5.54 13.46 17.43
CA LYS A 123 5.82 12.04 17.70
C LYS A 123 7.32 11.70 17.66
N GLY A 124 8.20 12.68 17.47
CA GLY A 124 9.65 12.47 17.42
C GLY A 124 10.11 11.62 16.22
N ILE A 125 9.31 11.57 15.13
CA ILE A 125 9.60 10.76 13.95
C ILE A 125 10.66 11.43 13.07
N LEU A 126 10.71 12.77 13.06
CA LEU A 126 11.60 13.58 12.19
C LEU A 126 13.08 13.40 12.51
N ASN A 127 13.43 13.08 13.74
CA ASN A 127 14.82 12.96 14.21
C ASN A 127 15.39 11.54 14.05
N SER A 128 14.60 10.60 13.56
CA SER A 128 15.08 9.26 13.33
C SER A 128 15.92 9.27 12.05
N LYS A 129 17.15 8.74 12.09
CA LYS A 129 17.99 8.41 10.93
C LYS A 129 17.31 7.39 10.00
N ASN A 130 15.99 7.39 9.99
CA ASN A 130 15.16 6.45 9.29
C ASN A 130 15.07 6.84 7.81
N ARG A 131 15.16 5.84 6.95
CA ARG A 131 15.14 5.92 5.49
C ARG A 131 13.82 6.44 4.87
N CYS A 132 12.93 7.03 5.67
CA CYS A 132 11.69 7.64 5.20
C CYS A 132 11.92 9.08 4.78
N ASN A 133 12.35 9.29 3.56
CA ASN A 133 12.68 10.63 3.04
C ASN A 133 11.49 11.58 2.96
N PHE A 134 10.24 11.12 3.06
CA PHE A 134 9.09 12.02 2.94
C PHE A 134 8.60 12.63 4.27
N CYS A 135 9.24 12.29 5.38
CA CYS A 135 9.12 13.07 6.63
C CYS A 135 10.15 14.20 6.69
N ASN A 136 11.16 14.21 5.82
CA ASN A 136 12.11 15.30 5.69
C ASN A 136 11.51 16.34 4.75
N LYS A 137 11.66 17.63 5.09
CA LYS A 137 11.16 18.75 4.31
C LYS A 137 11.41 18.56 2.81
N GLU A 138 10.40 18.22 2.05
CA GLU A 138 10.25 18.61 0.65
C GLU A 138 9.23 19.77 0.63
N PHE A 139 9.69 20.93 1.09
CA PHE A 139 8.98 22.21 0.95
C PHE A 139 9.85 23.16 0.18
#